data_a629128fe4ca083528b121158b504cac
#
_entry.id   a629128fe4ca083528b121158b504cac
#
_cell.length_a   1.000
_cell.length_b   1.000
_cell.length_c   1.000
_cell.angle_alpha   90.00
_cell.angle_beta   90.00
_cell.angle_gamma   90.00
#
_symmetry.space_group_name_H-M   'P 1'
#
loop_
_entity.id
_entity.type
_entity.pdbx_description
1 polymer ?
#
loop_
_entity_poly.entity_id
_entity_poly.type
_entity_poly.pdbx_seq_one_letter_code
_entity_poly.pdbx_strand_id
1 'polypeptide(L)'
;KWEITEQDFSTLKMPHTDPMLILADPERAFELSHYPNQGVGLMRMEFAISNTIKIHPLALCEPEKITDSTIKSEIAALTKGYEDPKNYFIDKLAEAVAVVAAAFYPKEVIVRMSDFKSNEYANLIGGKYYEPDEENPMIGFRGASRYYSNFYRKGFALECEAMKKVRNKMGLHNVKLMIPFCRTFEEGEKVLAEMAKNGLVQGINGLQVYVMIEIPSNVLMADDFAKLFDGFSIGSNDLTQLTLGLDRDSALVSYLFSEENPAVKALIKETIRVAKRYEIKVGLCGQAPSDIPEFATFLVKEGIDSISFNPDALIKGIENILEAEQKIKRTIII
;
A
#
# COMPACT_ATOMS: atom_id res chain seq x y z
N LYS A 1 -25.57 -16.25 21.17
CA LYS A 1 -25.88 -14.88 21.63
C LYS A 1 -24.80 -13.98 21.18
N TRP A 2 -25.12 -12.98 20.36
CA TRP A 2 -24.21 -11.90 20.00
C TRP A 2 -24.44 -10.80 21.06
N GLU A 3 -23.39 -10.35 21.73
CA GLU A 3 -23.39 -9.14 22.53
C GLU A 3 -22.84 -8.00 21.67
N ILE A 4 -23.64 -6.96 21.47
CA ILE A 4 -23.19 -5.71 20.89
C ILE A 4 -22.60 -4.92 22.05
N THR A 5 -21.28 -4.77 22.04
CA THR A 5 -20.60 -3.89 23.00
C THR A 5 -20.44 -2.54 22.31
N GLU A 6 -21.21 -1.54 22.75
CA GLU A 6 -20.95 -0.15 22.37
C GLU A 6 -19.65 0.31 23.04
N GLN A 7 -18.64 0.65 22.25
CA GLN A 7 -17.42 1.25 22.75
C GLN A 7 -17.53 2.78 22.60
N ASP A 8 -17.46 3.49 23.72
CA ASP A 8 -17.38 4.95 23.73
C ASP A 8 -15.91 5.39 23.61
N PHE A 9 -15.55 5.97 22.47
CA PHE A 9 -14.22 6.50 22.20
C PHE A 9 -14.07 7.98 22.58
N SER A 10 -15.10 8.62 23.13
CA SER A 10 -15.09 10.07 23.44
C SER A 10 -14.02 10.49 24.44
N THR A 11 -13.55 9.56 25.28
CA THR A 11 -12.52 9.78 26.28
C THR A 11 -11.11 9.39 25.81
N LEU A 12 -10.98 8.75 24.64
CA LEU A 12 -9.69 8.28 24.14
C LEU A 12 -8.87 9.48 23.62
N LYS A 13 -7.73 9.70 24.25
CA LYS A 13 -6.79 10.74 23.79
C LYS A 13 -6.07 10.23 22.54
N MET A 14 -5.93 11.13 21.56
CA MET A 14 -5.11 10.82 20.38
C MET A 14 -3.63 11.10 20.69
N PRO A 15 -2.72 10.19 20.29
CA PRO A 15 -1.28 10.40 20.42
C PRO A 15 -0.74 11.41 19.42
N HIS A 16 0.53 11.81 19.60
CA HIS A 16 1.26 12.65 18.63
C HIS A 16 1.68 11.84 17.38
N THR A 17 2.04 10.58 17.56
CA THR A 17 2.30 9.65 16.44
C THR A 17 0.95 9.25 15.84
N ASP A 18 0.73 9.50 14.57
CA ASP A 18 -0.56 9.31 13.92
C ASP A 18 -0.95 7.82 13.84
N PRO A 19 -2.02 7.37 14.54
CA PRO A 19 -2.55 6.02 14.34
C PRO A 19 -3.41 5.99 13.07
N MET A 20 -3.01 5.17 12.12
CA MET A 20 -3.68 5.00 10.83
C MET A 20 -4.22 3.59 10.66
N LEU A 21 -5.03 3.37 9.63
CA LEU A 21 -5.61 2.08 9.31
C LEU A 21 -4.90 1.42 8.11
N ILE A 22 -4.81 0.09 8.15
CA ILE A 22 -4.58 -0.76 6.98
C ILE A 22 -5.95 -1.21 6.49
N LEU A 23 -6.28 -0.93 5.23
CA LEU A 23 -7.58 -1.22 4.66
C LEU A 23 -7.45 -1.94 3.32
N ALA A 24 -8.09 -3.08 3.20
CA ALA A 24 -8.15 -3.85 1.96
C ALA A 24 -9.57 -3.86 1.37
N ASP A 25 -10.60 -3.96 2.21
CA ASP A 25 -12.00 -4.04 1.81
C ASP A 25 -12.67 -2.66 1.86
N PRO A 26 -13.03 -2.07 0.71
CA PRO A 26 -13.71 -0.79 0.64
C PRO A 26 -15.10 -0.77 1.32
N GLU A 27 -15.79 -1.91 1.40
CA GLU A 27 -17.12 -1.98 2.00
C GLU A 27 -17.11 -1.63 3.49
N ARG A 28 -15.98 -1.84 4.17
CA ARG A 28 -15.80 -1.49 5.58
C ARG A 28 -15.37 -0.05 5.83
N ALA A 29 -15.11 0.72 4.79
CA ALA A 29 -14.51 2.04 4.92
C ALA A 29 -15.37 3.00 5.75
N PHE A 30 -16.68 3.02 5.54
CA PHE A 30 -17.59 3.91 6.28
C PHE A 30 -17.62 3.57 7.77
N GLU A 31 -17.77 2.29 8.13
CA GLU A 31 -17.72 1.83 9.52
C GLU A 31 -16.41 2.25 10.19
N LEU A 32 -15.28 1.92 9.55
CA LEU A 32 -13.95 2.13 10.11
C LEU A 32 -13.56 3.62 10.19
N SER A 33 -14.13 4.48 9.36
CA SER A 33 -13.86 5.91 9.40
C SER A 33 -14.32 6.58 10.70
N HIS A 34 -15.29 5.97 11.42
CA HIS A 34 -15.80 6.46 12.69
C HIS A 34 -14.91 6.07 13.89
N TYR A 35 -13.98 5.12 13.70
CA TYR A 35 -13.02 4.79 14.74
C TYR A 35 -12.00 5.91 14.89
N PRO A 36 -11.40 6.09 16.09
CA PRO A 36 -10.34 7.08 16.28
C PRO A 36 -9.13 6.74 15.41
N ASN A 37 -8.84 7.59 14.42
CA ASN A 37 -7.76 7.40 13.46
C ASN A 37 -7.34 8.73 12.83
N GLN A 38 -6.19 8.75 12.16
CA GLN A 38 -5.69 9.89 11.37
C GLN A 38 -5.71 9.62 9.85
N GLY A 39 -6.37 8.55 9.42
CA GLY A 39 -6.54 8.21 8.02
C GLY A 39 -6.17 6.76 7.70
N VAL A 40 -5.91 6.50 6.43
CA VAL A 40 -5.53 5.18 5.92
C VAL A 40 -4.07 5.23 5.45
N GLY A 41 -3.19 4.56 6.19
CA GLY A 41 -1.75 4.51 5.86
C GLY A 41 -1.42 3.47 4.80
N LEU A 42 -2.30 2.49 4.58
CA LEU A 42 -2.19 1.53 3.49
C LEU A 42 -3.58 1.10 3.01
N MET A 43 -3.97 1.55 1.84
CA MET A 43 -5.07 0.96 1.07
C MET A 43 -4.50 0.03 0.01
N ARG A 44 -4.90 -1.25 0.05
CA ARG A 44 -4.51 -2.27 -0.92
C ARG A 44 -5.55 -2.38 -2.03
N MET A 45 -5.21 -1.97 -3.25
CA MET A 45 -6.12 -2.07 -4.38
C MET A 45 -6.31 -3.49 -4.91
N GLU A 46 -5.42 -4.41 -4.54
CA GLU A 46 -5.45 -5.82 -4.95
C GLU A 46 -6.78 -6.49 -4.60
N PHE A 47 -7.37 -6.13 -3.44
CA PHE A 47 -8.67 -6.66 -3.03
C PHE A 47 -9.77 -6.28 -4.03
N ALA A 48 -9.83 -5.01 -4.43
CA ALA A 48 -10.80 -4.54 -5.43
C ALA A 48 -10.56 -5.20 -6.80
N ILE A 49 -9.30 -5.36 -7.19
CA ILE A 49 -8.95 -6.01 -8.46
C ILE A 49 -9.38 -7.48 -8.46
N SER A 50 -9.07 -8.23 -7.38
CA SER A 50 -9.35 -9.67 -7.32
C SER A 50 -10.82 -10.00 -7.11
N ASN A 51 -11.53 -9.22 -6.29
CA ASN A 51 -12.88 -9.58 -5.86
C ASN A 51 -13.98 -8.87 -6.67
N THR A 52 -13.73 -7.64 -7.10
CA THR A 52 -14.72 -6.84 -7.84
C THR A 52 -14.47 -6.87 -9.35
N ILE A 53 -13.26 -6.53 -9.78
CA ILE A 53 -12.91 -6.43 -11.20
C ILE A 53 -12.70 -7.81 -11.80
N LYS A 54 -11.89 -8.65 -11.15
CA LYS A 54 -11.59 -10.05 -11.49
C LYS A 54 -10.81 -10.26 -12.80
N ILE A 55 -10.76 -9.28 -13.69
CA ILE A 55 -10.15 -9.35 -15.01
C ILE A 55 -8.72 -8.84 -14.96
N HIS A 56 -7.78 -9.56 -15.56
CA HIS A 56 -6.43 -9.07 -15.76
C HIS A 56 -6.44 -7.81 -16.65
N PRO A 57 -5.81 -6.68 -16.26
CA PRO A 57 -5.94 -5.44 -17.01
C PRO A 57 -5.47 -5.54 -18.47
N LEU A 58 -4.46 -6.36 -18.78
CA LEU A 58 -4.04 -6.57 -20.16
C LEU A 58 -5.05 -7.37 -20.99
N ALA A 59 -5.92 -8.18 -20.36
CA ALA A 59 -7.01 -8.85 -21.07
C ALA A 59 -8.03 -7.86 -21.65
N LEU A 60 -8.11 -6.65 -21.08
CA LEU A 60 -8.92 -5.55 -21.60
C LEU A 60 -8.17 -4.69 -22.62
N CYS A 61 -6.84 -4.64 -22.53
CA CYS A 61 -5.98 -3.85 -23.43
C CYS A 61 -5.62 -4.59 -24.73
N GLU A 62 -5.46 -5.90 -24.66
CA GLU A 62 -4.94 -6.75 -25.74
C GLU A 62 -5.78 -8.05 -25.86
N PRO A 63 -7.12 -7.96 -26.04
CA PRO A 63 -8.03 -9.11 -26.00
C PRO A 63 -7.77 -10.15 -27.12
N GLU A 64 -7.06 -9.75 -28.15
CA GLU A 64 -6.69 -10.63 -29.27
C GLU A 64 -5.76 -11.78 -28.87
N LYS A 65 -5.00 -11.62 -27.78
CA LYS A 65 -4.11 -12.67 -27.26
C LYS A 65 -4.87 -13.85 -26.61
N ILE A 66 -6.11 -13.62 -26.17
CA ILE A 66 -6.93 -14.65 -25.56
C ILE A 66 -7.50 -15.53 -26.66
N THR A 67 -7.22 -16.82 -26.60
CA THR A 67 -7.74 -17.80 -27.59
C THR A 67 -8.98 -18.54 -27.10
N ASP A 68 -9.17 -18.67 -25.78
CA ASP A 68 -10.31 -19.36 -25.16
C ASP A 68 -11.59 -18.53 -25.28
N SER A 69 -12.59 -19.12 -25.96
CA SER A 69 -13.90 -18.49 -26.15
C SER A 69 -14.70 -18.34 -24.85
N THR A 70 -14.49 -19.22 -23.88
CA THR A 70 -15.15 -19.16 -22.57
C THR A 70 -14.70 -17.93 -21.80
N ILE A 71 -13.37 -17.72 -21.75
CA ILE A 71 -12.79 -16.53 -21.11
C ILE A 71 -13.25 -15.24 -21.80
N LYS A 72 -13.28 -15.24 -23.16
CA LYS A 72 -13.82 -14.08 -23.90
C LYS A 72 -15.27 -13.78 -23.53
N SER A 73 -16.10 -14.82 -23.44
CA SER A 73 -17.51 -14.67 -23.08
C SER A 73 -17.68 -14.16 -21.64
N GLU A 74 -16.84 -14.64 -20.71
CA GLU A 74 -16.85 -14.18 -19.32
C GLU A 74 -16.45 -12.70 -19.20
N ILE A 75 -15.38 -12.28 -19.90
CA ILE A 75 -14.98 -10.87 -19.97
C ILE A 75 -16.11 -10.02 -20.56
N ALA A 76 -16.71 -10.45 -21.68
CA ALA A 76 -17.81 -9.73 -22.31
C ALA A 76 -19.04 -9.60 -21.40
N ALA A 77 -19.34 -10.62 -20.58
CA ALA A 77 -20.42 -10.59 -19.62
C ALA A 77 -20.17 -9.57 -18.50
N LEU A 78 -18.95 -9.53 -17.94
CA LEU A 78 -18.56 -8.59 -16.88
C LEU A 78 -18.50 -7.15 -17.37
N THR A 79 -18.04 -6.94 -18.60
CA THR A 79 -17.91 -5.61 -19.20
C THR A 79 -19.16 -5.16 -19.96
N LYS A 80 -20.25 -5.93 -19.87
CA LYS A 80 -21.54 -5.58 -20.52
C LYS A 80 -22.02 -4.19 -20.08
N GLY A 81 -22.26 -3.32 -21.04
CA GLY A 81 -22.72 -1.96 -20.80
C GLY A 81 -21.60 -0.92 -20.88
N TYR A 82 -20.35 -1.34 -21.04
CA TYR A 82 -19.23 -0.45 -21.34
C TYR A 82 -18.94 -0.47 -22.84
N GLU A 83 -18.90 0.70 -23.47
CA GLU A 83 -18.55 0.85 -24.90
C GLU A 83 -17.08 0.43 -25.12
N ASP A 84 -16.16 0.89 -24.25
CA ASP A 84 -14.79 0.38 -24.17
C ASP A 84 -14.64 -0.45 -22.88
N PRO A 85 -14.35 -1.76 -23.00
CA PRO A 85 -14.16 -2.64 -21.83
C PRO A 85 -13.10 -2.17 -20.83
N LYS A 86 -12.11 -1.37 -21.25
CA LYS A 86 -11.11 -0.78 -20.36
C LYS A 86 -11.74 0.13 -19.31
N ASN A 87 -12.83 0.83 -19.66
CA ASN A 87 -13.54 1.69 -18.72
C ASN A 87 -14.17 0.92 -17.56
N TYR A 88 -14.49 -0.36 -17.75
CA TYR A 88 -14.93 -1.21 -16.64
C TYR A 88 -13.88 -1.30 -15.55
N PHE A 89 -12.62 -1.57 -15.91
CA PHE A 89 -11.51 -1.61 -14.94
C PHE A 89 -11.31 -0.27 -14.26
N ILE A 90 -11.23 0.80 -15.08
CA ILE A 90 -11.01 2.17 -14.58
C ILE A 90 -12.09 2.57 -13.59
N ASP A 91 -13.35 2.34 -13.95
CA ASP A 91 -14.48 2.77 -13.15
C ASP A 91 -14.60 1.97 -11.85
N LYS A 92 -14.48 0.65 -11.92
CA LYS A 92 -14.56 -0.20 -10.73
C LYS A 92 -13.42 0.06 -9.74
N LEU A 93 -12.20 0.26 -10.24
CA LEU A 93 -11.08 0.63 -9.38
C LEU A 93 -11.27 2.04 -8.79
N ALA A 94 -11.70 3.00 -9.60
CA ALA A 94 -11.97 4.35 -9.12
C ALA A 94 -13.10 4.38 -8.08
N GLU A 95 -14.18 3.62 -8.27
CA GLU A 95 -15.26 3.48 -7.30
C GLU A 95 -14.76 2.95 -5.96
N ALA A 96 -13.98 1.87 -5.98
CA ALA A 96 -13.43 1.26 -4.77
C ALA A 96 -12.53 2.25 -3.98
N VAL A 97 -11.63 2.95 -4.67
CA VAL A 97 -10.76 3.95 -4.03
C VAL A 97 -11.56 5.15 -3.55
N ALA A 98 -12.54 5.62 -4.33
CA ALA A 98 -13.36 6.78 -3.99
C ALA A 98 -14.22 6.54 -2.74
N VAL A 99 -14.76 5.33 -2.56
CA VAL A 99 -15.52 4.96 -1.34
C VAL A 99 -14.65 5.14 -0.10
N VAL A 100 -13.42 4.64 -0.13
CA VAL A 100 -12.48 4.80 0.98
C VAL A 100 -12.09 6.27 1.17
N ALA A 101 -11.71 6.94 0.09
CA ALA A 101 -11.26 8.33 0.15
C ALA A 101 -12.36 9.28 0.66
N ALA A 102 -13.61 9.07 0.25
CA ALA A 102 -14.75 9.86 0.71
C ALA A 102 -15.10 9.59 2.18
N ALA A 103 -15.07 8.32 2.61
CA ALA A 103 -15.36 7.94 3.99
C ALA A 103 -14.37 8.57 4.98
N PHE A 104 -13.10 8.69 4.59
CA PHE A 104 -12.04 9.25 5.44
C PHE A 104 -11.79 10.75 5.21
N TYR A 105 -12.47 11.39 4.24
CA TYR A 105 -12.25 12.81 3.96
C TYR A 105 -12.47 13.69 5.20
N PRO A 106 -11.58 14.69 5.51
CA PRO A 106 -10.41 15.12 4.74
C PRO A 106 -9.09 14.41 5.12
N LYS A 107 -9.13 13.37 5.96
CA LYS A 107 -7.95 12.60 6.37
C LYS A 107 -7.30 11.93 5.17
N GLU A 108 -5.98 11.76 5.21
CA GLU A 108 -5.24 11.16 4.10
C GLU A 108 -5.54 9.67 3.90
N VAL A 109 -5.54 9.26 2.64
CA VAL A 109 -5.65 7.85 2.23
C VAL A 109 -4.48 7.55 1.30
N ILE A 110 -3.54 6.72 1.75
CA ILE A 110 -2.38 6.30 0.97
C ILE A 110 -2.73 5.02 0.23
N VAL A 111 -2.90 5.14 -1.09
CA VAL A 111 -3.26 4.02 -1.97
C VAL A 111 -1.99 3.44 -2.57
N ARG A 112 -1.71 2.18 -2.25
CA ARG A 112 -0.63 1.44 -2.88
C ARG A 112 -1.04 1.01 -4.29
N MET A 113 -0.24 1.36 -5.29
CA MET A 113 -0.39 0.83 -6.64
C MET A 113 -0.23 -0.69 -6.61
N SER A 114 -0.83 -1.40 -7.58
CA SER A 114 -0.99 -2.85 -7.51
C SER A 114 0.35 -3.60 -7.32
N ASP A 115 0.39 -4.49 -6.35
CA ASP A 115 1.59 -5.25 -5.95
C ASP A 115 1.36 -6.77 -6.05
N PHE A 116 0.70 -7.21 -7.10
CA PHE A 116 0.58 -8.64 -7.38
C PHE A 116 1.90 -9.22 -7.89
N LYS A 117 2.17 -10.43 -7.48
CA LYS A 117 3.18 -11.28 -8.10
C LYS A 117 2.65 -11.87 -9.40
N SER A 118 3.51 -12.34 -10.29
CA SER A 118 3.12 -12.94 -11.58
C SER A 118 2.12 -14.10 -11.43
N ASN A 119 2.33 -14.98 -10.46
CA ASN A 119 1.43 -16.08 -10.16
C ASN A 119 0.05 -15.62 -9.65
N GLU A 120 -0.02 -14.50 -8.94
CA GLU A 120 -1.28 -13.91 -8.47
C GLU A 120 -2.04 -13.25 -9.62
N TYR A 121 -1.36 -12.46 -10.46
CA TYR A 121 -1.95 -11.90 -11.67
C TYR A 121 -2.43 -12.98 -12.65
N ALA A 122 -1.70 -14.09 -12.76
CA ALA A 122 -2.09 -15.22 -13.60
C ALA A 122 -3.44 -15.84 -13.21
N ASN A 123 -3.86 -15.69 -11.95
CA ASN A 123 -5.14 -16.19 -11.45
C ASN A 123 -6.34 -15.30 -11.80
N LEU A 124 -6.11 -14.06 -12.25
CA LEU A 124 -7.19 -13.22 -12.76
C LEU A 124 -7.70 -13.74 -14.11
N ILE A 125 -8.94 -13.41 -14.45
CA ILE A 125 -9.56 -13.82 -15.72
C ILE A 125 -8.69 -13.34 -16.89
N GLY A 126 -8.24 -14.26 -17.71
CA GLY A 126 -7.32 -14.02 -18.83
C GLY A 126 -5.84 -13.89 -18.42
N GLY A 127 -5.49 -13.87 -17.14
CA GLY A 127 -4.12 -13.58 -16.65
C GLY A 127 -3.05 -14.52 -17.21
N LYS A 128 -3.35 -15.81 -17.36
CA LYS A 128 -2.42 -16.82 -17.90
C LYS A 128 -1.90 -16.52 -19.32
N TYR A 129 -2.56 -15.64 -20.06
CA TYR A 129 -2.12 -15.24 -21.40
C TYR A 129 -1.06 -14.14 -21.39
N TYR A 130 -0.86 -13.48 -20.25
CA TYR A 130 -0.03 -12.29 -20.12
C TYR A 130 1.09 -12.42 -19.09
N GLU A 131 0.95 -13.34 -18.14
CA GLU A 131 1.92 -13.47 -17.06
C GLU A 131 2.99 -14.51 -17.38
N PRO A 132 4.26 -14.20 -17.07
CA PRO A 132 5.34 -15.18 -17.17
C PRO A 132 5.22 -16.22 -16.05
N ASP A 133 5.72 -17.42 -16.31
CA ASP A 133 5.97 -18.42 -15.27
C ASP A 133 7.35 -18.13 -14.66
N GLU A 134 7.40 -17.84 -13.37
CA GLU A 134 8.61 -17.48 -12.66
C GLU A 134 8.87 -18.46 -11.51
N GLU A 135 10.13 -18.88 -11.35
CA GLU A 135 10.53 -19.75 -10.24
C GLU A 135 10.38 -19.06 -8.87
N ASN A 136 10.61 -17.74 -8.81
CA ASN A 136 10.55 -16.93 -7.59
C ASN A 136 9.73 -15.66 -7.79
N PRO A 137 8.39 -15.76 -7.89
CA PRO A 137 7.54 -14.59 -8.14
C PRO A 137 7.66 -13.49 -7.08
N MET A 138 8.03 -13.87 -5.83
CA MET A 138 8.20 -12.93 -4.72
C MET A 138 9.27 -11.86 -5.01
N ILE A 139 10.35 -12.23 -5.69
CA ILE A 139 11.47 -11.35 -6.06
C ILE A 139 11.58 -11.13 -7.58
N GLY A 140 10.59 -11.59 -8.32
CA GLY A 140 10.51 -11.52 -9.77
C GLY A 140 9.91 -10.23 -10.32
N PHE A 141 9.08 -10.35 -11.35
CA PHE A 141 8.40 -9.27 -12.04
C PHE A 141 7.23 -8.71 -11.23
N ARG A 142 7.54 -7.78 -10.32
CA ARG A 142 6.64 -7.29 -9.27
C ARG A 142 6.85 -5.79 -9.02
N GLY A 143 5.81 -5.09 -8.60
CA GLY A 143 5.86 -3.69 -8.18
C GLY A 143 6.38 -2.75 -9.26
N ALA A 144 7.26 -1.82 -8.89
CA ALA A 144 7.77 -0.76 -9.76
C ALA A 144 8.24 -1.24 -11.14
N SER A 145 8.94 -2.39 -11.22
CA SER A 145 9.44 -2.94 -12.47
C SER A 145 8.36 -3.23 -13.51
N ARG A 146 7.13 -3.51 -13.07
CA ARG A 146 5.99 -3.76 -13.97
C ARG A 146 5.51 -2.51 -14.66
N TYR A 147 5.46 -1.40 -13.94
CA TYR A 147 4.73 -0.20 -14.35
C TYR A 147 5.32 0.49 -15.58
N TYR A 148 6.65 0.50 -15.71
CA TYR A 148 7.33 1.08 -16.88
C TYR A 148 7.71 0.03 -17.94
N SER A 149 7.54 -1.26 -17.65
CA SER A 149 7.84 -2.35 -18.58
C SER A 149 6.88 -2.38 -19.76
N ASN A 150 7.39 -2.64 -20.96
CA ASN A 150 6.56 -2.87 -22.15
C ASN A 150 5.58 -4.05 -21.96
N PHE A 151 5.90 -4.96 -21.05
CA PHE A 151 5.02 -6.09 -20.69
C PHE A 151 3.73 -5.68 -19.99
N TYR A 152 3.76 -4.61 -19.16
CA TYR A 152 2.59 -4.30 -18.32
C TYR A 152 2.15 -2.82 -18.36
N ARG A 153 2.93 -1.90 -18.93
CA ARG A 153 2.63 -0.45 -18.91
C ARG A 153 1.21 -0.08 -19.35
N LYS A 154 0.58 -0.86 -20.24
CA LYS A 154 -0.81 -0.64 -20.65
C LYS A 154 -1.79 -0.93 -19.49
N GLY A 155 -1.51 -1.96 -18.69
CA GLY A 155 -2.27 -2.25 -17.46
C GLY A 155 -2.10 -1.16 -16.42
N PHE A 156 -0.85 -0.71 -16.21
CA PHE A 156 -0.56 0.40 -15.30
C PHE A 156 -1.23 1.72 -15.74
N ALA A 157 -1.37 1.96 -17.03
CA ALA A 157 -2.11 3.11 -17.54
C ALA A 157 -3.58 3.10 -17.08
N LEU A 158 -4.24 1.95 -17.00
CA LEU A 158 -5.61 1.85 -16.48
C LEU A 158 -5.68 2.20 -14.99
N GLU A 159 -4.69 1.78 -14.20
CA GLU A 159 -4.59 2.16 -12.79
C GLU A 159 -4.41 3.68 -12.65
N CYS A 160 -3.53 4.28 -13.44
CA CYS A 160 -3.34 5.73 -13.46
C CYS A 160 -4.62 6.49 -13.85
N GLU A 161 -5.35 6.02 -14.86
CA GLU A 161 -6.63 6.64 -15.25
C GLU A 161 -7.66 6.56 -14.12
N ALA A 162 -7.72 5.44 -13.39
CA ALA A 162 -8.60 5.31 -12.23
C ALA A 162 -8.24 6.34 -11.14
N MET A 163 -6.95 6.50 -10.80
CA MET A 163 -6.49 7.47 -9.81
C MET A 163 -6.74 8.92 -10.25
N LYS A 164 -6.56 9.23 -11.53
CA LYS A 164 -6.95 10.54 -12.10
C LYS A 164 -8.43 10.79 -11.95
N LYS A 165 -9.27 9.78 -12.21
CA LYS A 165 -10.72 9.89 -12.06
C LYS A 165 -11.08 10.23 -10.62
N VAL A 166 -10.51 9.52 -9.65
CA VAL A 166 -10.73 9.78 -8.21
C VAL A 166 -10.30 11.21 -7.83
N ARG A 167 -9.07 11.59 -8.16
CA ARG A 167 -8.53 12.87 -7.71
C ARG A 167 -9.09 14.06 -8.48
N ASN A 168 -9.14 13.99 -9.82
CA ASN A 168 -9.43 15.16 -10.64
C ASN A 168 -10.91 15.29 -11.01
N LYS A 169 -11.63 14.16 -11.21
CA LYS A 169 -13.06 14.21 -11.55
C LYS A 169 -13.96 14.16 -10.31
N MET A 170 -13.61 13.35 -9.32
CA MET A 170 -14.38 13.23 -8.07
C MET A 170 -13.92 14.21 -6.98
N GLY A 171 -12.78 14.89 -7.17
CA GLY A 171 -12.27 15.90 -6.25
C GLY A 171 -11.68 15.37 -4.93
N LEU A 172 -11.36 14.09 -4.85
CA LEU A 172 -10.85 13.45 -3.65
C LEU A 172 -9.33 13.60 -3.57
N HIS A 173 -8.88 14.82 -3.29
CA HIS A 173 -7.45 15.17 -3.22
C HIS A 173 -6.72 14.63 -1.98
N ASN A 174 -7.45 14.07 -1.02
CA ASN A 174 -6.87 13.39 0.15
C ASN A 174 -6.22 12.03 -0.20
N VAL A 175 -6.39 11.54 -1.43
CA VAL A 175 -5.69 10.35 -1.93
C VAL A 175 -4.24 10.70 -2.26
N LYS A 176 -3.30 9.95 -1.67
CA LYS A 176 -1.87 9.88 -2.02
C LYS A 176 -1.58 8.54 -2.66
N LEU A 177 -0.56 8.46 -3.49
CA LEU A 177 -0.18 7.21 -4.15
C LEU A 177 1.12 6.68 -3.55
N MET A 178 1.28 5.37 -3.52
CA MET A 178 2.47 4.71 -3.01
C MET A 178 2.97 3.67 -3.99
N ILE A 179 4.26 3.71 -4.29
CA ILE A 179 4.92 2.79 -5.20
C ILE A 179 5.52 1.63 -4.41
N PRO A 180 5.05 0.38 -4.61
CA PRO A 180 5.60 -0.79 -3.97
C PRO A 180 6.82 -1.32 -4.70
N PHE A 181 7.66 -2.05 -4.00
CA PHE A 181 8.75 -2.89 -4.49
C PHE A 181 9.63 -2.20 -5.55
N CYS A 182 10.07 -0.99 -5.22
CA CYS A 182 10.94 -0.17 -6.05
C CYS A 182 12.41 -0.45 -5.68
N ARG A 183 13.12 -1.23 -6.48
CA ARG A 183 14.45 -1.78 -6.14
C ARG A 183 15.56 -0.76 -6.19
N THR A 184 15.47 0.18 -7.13
CA THR A 184 16.53 1.17 -7.38
C THR A 184 15.95 2.57 -7.56
N PHE A 185 16.81 3.58 -7.42
CA PHE A 185 16.47 4.97 -7.68
C PHE A 185 15.98 5.18 -9.12
N GLU A 186 16.65 4.56 -10.09
CA GLU A 186 16.31 4.66 -11.51
C GLU A 186 14.96 4.01 -11.83
N GLU A 187 14.56 2.96 -11.11
CA GLU A 187 13.19 2.44 -11.20
C GLU A 187 12.17 3.48 -10.74
N GLY A 188 12.45 4.16 -9.64
CA GLY A 188 11.62 5.24 -9.12
C GLY A 188 11.43 6.36 -10.14
N GLU A 189 12.52 6.85 -10.76
CA GLU A 189 12.45 7.86 -11.83
C GLU A 189 11.59 7.39 -13.00
N LYS A 190 11.79 6.13 -13.45
CA LYS A 190 11.00 5.55 -14.56
C LYS A 190 9.52 5.45 -14.24
N VAL A 191 9.18 5.06 -13.01
CA VAL A 191 7.77 4.97 -12.58
C VAL A 191 7.13 6.34 -12.54
N LEU A 192 7.77 7.34 -11.92
CA LEU A 192 7.26 8.71 -11.89
C LEU A 192 7.09 9.29 -13.30
N ALA A 193 8.05 9.01 -14.19
CA ALA A 193 7.95 9.41 -15.60
C ALA A 193 6.76 8.71 -16.31
N GLU A 194 6.51 7.44 -16.02
CA GLU A 194 5.37 6.71 -16.60
C GLU A 194 4.03 7.22 -16.04
N MET A 195 3.96 7.52 -14.74
CA MET A 195 2.80 8.18 -14.12
C MET A 195 2.52 9.54 -14.77
N ALA A 196 3.56 10.35 -14.98
CA ALA A 196 3.45 11.67 -15.61
C ALA A 196 2.92 11.58 -17.07
N LYS A 197 3.39 10.59 -17.85
CA LYS A 197 2.86 10.32 -19.20
C LYS A 197 1.37 9.99 -19.18
N ASN A 198 0.90 9.35 -18.12
CA ASN A 198 -0.52 9.05 -17.90
C ASN A 198 -1.29 10.19 -17.20
N GLY A 199 -0.65 11.36 -17.01
CA GLY A 199 -1.28 12.55 -16.44
C GLY A 199 -1.36 12.60 -14.92
N LEU A 200 -0.63 11.73 -14.22
CA LEU A 200 -0.41 11.79 -12.78
C LEU A 200 0.98 12.38 -12.52
N VAL A 201 1.05 13.69 -12.39
CA VAL A 201 2.31 14.41 -12.15
C VAL A 201 2.43 14.74 -10.67
N GLN A 202 3.52 14.30 -10.04
CA GLN A 202 3.84 14.62 -8.65
C GLN A 202 3.84 16.14 -8.42
N GLY A 203 3.24 16.59 -7.31
CA GLY A 203 3.07 17.99 -6.98
C GLY A 203 1.87 18.69 -7.66
N ILE A 204 1.42 18.23 -8.82
CA ILE A 204 0.26 18.84 -9.50
C ILE A 204 -1.03 18.47 -8.76
N ASN A 205 -1.87 19.48 -8.51
CA ASN A 205 -3.09 19.34 -7.70
C ASN A 205 -2.83 18.72 -6.32
N GLY A 206 -1.64 18.96 -5.75
CA GLY A 206 -1.23 18.43 -4.45
C GLY A 206 -1.02 16.90 -4.43
N LEU A 207 -0.76 16.27 -5.58
CA LEU A 207 -0.45 14.85 -5.63
C LEU A 207 0.89 14.58 -4.94
N GLN A 208 0.85 13.81 -3.88
CA GLN A 208 2.04 13.25 -3.23
C GLN A 208 2.20 11.78 -3.64
N VAL A 209 3.45 11.40 -3.91
CA VAL A 209 3.81 10.03 -4.25
C VAL A 209 4.82 9.52 -3.23
N TYR A 210 4.41 8.49 -2.50
CA TYR A 210 5.23 7.80 -1.51
C TYR A 210 5.93 6.59 -2.15
N VAL A 211 7.00 6.14 -1.54
CA VAL A 211 7.61 4.85 -1.85
C VAL A 211 7.52 3.91 -0.65
N MET A 212 7.26 2.64 -0.91
CA MET A 212 7.34 1.62 0.12
C MET A 212 8.80 1.21 0.33
N ILE A 213 9.29 1.40 1.55
CA ILE A 213 10.62 0.98 1.98
C ILE A 213 10.50 -0.45 2.51
N GLU A 214 10.77 -1.40 1.65
CA GLU A 214 10.54 -2.82 1.93
C GLU A 214 11.63 -3.75 1.38
N ILE A 215 12.66 -3.15 0.78
CA ILE A 215 13.84 -3.85 0.26
C ILE A 215 15.06 -3.25 0.93
N PRO A 216 16.05 -4.03 1.39
CA PRO A 216 17.26 -3.48 2.00
C PRO A 216 17.98 -2.42 1.17
N SER A 217 17.94 -2.52 -0.18
CA SER A 217 18.48 -1.49 -1.07
C SER A 217 17.82 -0.13 -0.90
N ASN A 218 16.52 -0.07 -0.58
CA ASN A 218 15.82 1.18 -0.32
C ASN A 218 16.43 1.91 0.88
N VAL A 219 16.78 1.16 1.93
CA VAL A 219 17.36 1.73 3.15
C VAL A 219 18.78 2.20 2.91
N LEU A 220 19.59 1.40 2.20
CA LEU A 220 20.97 1.76 1.85
C LEU A 220 21.04 3.01 0.97
N MET A 221 20.04 3.23 0.12
CA MET A 221 19.92 4.38 -0.79
C MET A 221 18.81 5.35 -0.37
N ALA A 222 18.43 5.35 0.92
CA ALA A 222 17.31 6.14 1.39
C ALA A 222 17.45 7.65 1.16
N ASP A 223 18.69 8.17 1.16
CA ASP A 223 18.98 9.57 0.83
C ASP A 223 18.54 9.94 -0.59
N ASP A 224 18.71 9.05 -1.55
CA ASP A 224 18.33 9.31 -2.93
C ASP A 224 16.82 9.14 -3.12
N PHE A 225 16.24 8.11 -2.50
CA PHE A 225 14.78 7.94 -2.49
C PHE A 225 14.07 9.14 -1.83
N ALA A 226 14.63 9.73 -0.77
CA ALA A 226 14.07 10.90 -0.10
C ALA A 226 14.06 12.18 -0.96
N LYS A 227 14.94 12.28 -1.97
CA LYS A 227 14.93 13.38 -2.94
C LYS A 227 13.87 13.19 -4.03
N LEU A 228 13.44 11.95 -4.24
CA LEU A 228 12.56 11.58 -5.34
C LEU A 228 11.09 11.50 -4.93
N PHE A 229 10.83 11.02 -3.71
CA PHE A 229 9.48 10.76 -3.21
C PHE A 229 9.08 11.69 -2.06
N ASP A 230 7.78 11.95 -1.92
CA ASP A 230 7.21 12.86 -0.92
C ASP A 230 7.11 12.25 0.48
N GLY A 231 7.33 10.96 0.61
CA GLY A 231 7.28 10.24 1.88
C GLY A 231 7.64 8.78 1.76
N PHE A 232 7.90 8.18 2.91
CA PHE A 232 8.23 6.77 3.07
C PHE A 232 7.12 6.02 3.81
N SER A 233 6.80 4.83 3.35
CA SER A 233 5.98 3.86 4.08
C SER A 233 6.78 2.57 4.24
N ILE A 234 7.10 2.21 5.48
CA ILE A 234 7.91 1.02 5.75
C ILE A 234 7.03 -0.22 5.66
N GLY A 235 7.31 -1.08 4.68
CA GLY A 235 6.70 -2.40 4.51
C GLY A 235 7.51 -3.45 5.26
N SER A 236 7.34 -3.53 6.60
CA SER A 236 8.22 -4.32 7.45
C SER A 236 8.17 -5.82 7.18
N ASN A 237 7.07 -6.34 6.63
CA ASN A 237 6.96 -7.76 6.27
C ASN A 237 7.96 -8.16 5.18
N ASP A 238 7.94 -7.47 4.03
CA ASP A 238 8.86 -7.75 2.94
C ASP A 238 10.30 -7.33 3.30
N LEU A 239 10.46 -6.22 4.03
CA LEU A 239 11.77 -5.81 4.54
C LEU A 239 12.39 -6.91 5.42
N THR A 240 11.61 -7.52 6.31
CA THR A 240 12.09 -8.62 7.16
C THR A 240 12.47 -9.83 6.33
N GLN A 241 11.58 -10.25 5.43
CA GLN A 241 11.80 -11.40 4.55
C GLN A 241 13.09 -11.25 3.74
N LEU A 242 13.29 -10.09 3.12
CA LEU A 242 14.44 -9.84 2.26
C LEU A 242 15.73 -9.58 3.04
N THR A 243 15.64 -9.00 4.24
CA THR A 243 16.78 -8.81 5.13
C THR A 243 17.32 -10.13 5.65
N LEU A 244 16.43 -11.05 6.02
CA LEU A 244 16.80 -12.35 6.56
C LEU A 244 17.01 -13.42 5.47
N GLY A 245 16.67 -13.10 4.20
CA GLY A 245 16.82 -14.04 3.08
C GLY A 245 15.96 -15.29 3.24
N LEU A 246 14.72 -15.13 3.72
CA LEU A 246 13.79 -16.24 3.94
C LEU A 246 12.44 -15.99 3.27
N ASP A 247 11.73 -17.06 2.97
CA ASP A 247 10.34 -17.04 2.56
C ASP A 247 9.44 -17.23 3.79
N ARG A 248 8.68 -16.18 4.16
CA ARG A 248 7.77 -16.19 5.32
C ARG A 248 6.62 -17.20 5.18
N ASP A 249 6.27 -17.57 3.94
CA ASP A 249 5.20 -18.52 3.65
C ASP A 249 5.70 -19.98 3.65
N SER A 250 7.02 -20.20 3.73
CA SER A 250 7.60 -21.53 3.82
C SER A 250 7.51 -22.09 5.24
N ALA A 251 6.70 -23.13 5.40
CA ALA A 251 6.52 -23.82 6.69
C ALA A 251 7.83 -24.29 7.36
N LEU A 252 8.89 -24.48 6.57
CA LEU A 252 10.17 -24.99 7.06
C LEU A 252 11.06 -23.92 7.69
N VAL A 253 10.92 -22.64 7.28
CA VAL A 253 11.80 -21.54 7.74
C VAL A 253 11.03 -20.35 8.30
N SER A 254 9.69 -20.34 8.24
CA SER A 254 8.87 -19.24 8.75
C SER A 254 9.08 -18.94 10.23
N TYR A 255 9.54 -19.92 11.02
CA TYR A 255 9.89 -19.73 12.43
C TYR A 255 11.06 -18.75 12.65
N LEU A 256 11.88 -18.50 11.63
CA LEU A 256 12.96 -17.51 11.65
C LEU A 256 12.47 -16.08 11.37
N PHE A 257 11.25 -15.94 10.86
CA PHE A 257 10.67 -14.64 10.55
C PHE A 257 10.36 -13.89 11.84
N SER A 258 11.00 -12.74 12.01
CA SER A 258 10.73 -11.84 13.13
C SER A 258 11.05 -10.41 12.74
N GLU A 259 10.05 -9.54 12.74
CA GLU A 259 10.24 -8.10 12.56
C GLU A 259 11.01 -7.46 13.73
N GLU A 260 11.07 -8.15 14.89
CA GLU A 260 11.88 -7.78 16.05
C GLU A 260 13.39 -8.05 15.88
N ASN A 261 13.80 -8.72 14.79
CA ASN A 261 15.21 -9.01 14.55
C ASN A 261 16.03 -7.71 14.56
N PRO A 262 17.19 -7.69 15.26
CA PRO A 262 18.04 -6.50 15.35
C PRO A 262 18.46 -5.91 14.00
N ALA A 263 18.69 -6.75 12.98
CA ALA A 263 19.02 -6.28 11.63
C ALA A 263 17.86 -5.52 11.00
N VAL A 264 16.62 -6.02 11.14
CA VAL A 264 15.41 -5.38 10.65
C VAL A 264 15.17 -4.04 11.37
N LYS A 265 15.25 -4.04 12.70
CA LYS A 265 15.14 -2.82 13.50
C LYS A 265 16.20 -1.76 13.14
N ALA A 266 17.42 -2.18 12.83
CA ALA A 266 18.47 -1.26 12.39
C ALA A 266 18.11 -0.58 11.05
N LEU A 267 17.55 -1.33 10.09
CA LEU A 267 17.09 -0.78 8.81
C LEU A 267 15.90 0.17 9.00
N ILE A 268 14.93 -0.19 9.82
CA ILE A 268 13.78 0.67 10.14
C ILE A 268 14.25 1.99 10.78
N LYS A 269 15.14 1.91 11.77
CA LYS A 269 15.73 3.09 12.44
C LYS A 269 16.43 4.00 11.44
N GLU A 270 17.25 3.44 10.56
CA GLU A 270 17.95 4.22 9.53
C GLU A 270 16.97 4.90 8.58
N THR A 271 15.92 4.21 8.15
CA THR A 271 14.85 4.79 7.31
C THR A 271 14.21 6.01 7.97
N ILE A 272 13.83 5.87 9.25
CA ILE A 272 13.22 6.98 10.01
C ILE A 272 14.22 8.15 10.12
N ARG A 273 15.48 7.87 10.45
CA ARG A 273 16.54 8.90 10.57
C ARG A 273 16.73 9.68 9.27
N VAL A 274 16.74 9.00 8.13
CA VAL A 274 16.88 9.66 6.82
C VAL A 274 15.64 10.50 6.51
N ALA A 275 14.43 9.96 6.69
CA ALA A 275 13.19 10.70 6.46
C ALA A 275 13.15 12.01 7.27
N LYS A 276 13.54 11.97 8.55
CA LYS A 276 13.60 13.16 9.42
C LYS A 276 14.63 14.17 8.91
N ARG A 277 15.79 13.73 8.42
CA ARG A 277 16.81 14.63 7.86
C ARG A 277 16.34 15.35 6.60
N TYR A 278 15.50 14.71 5.79
CA TYR A 278 14.91 15.30 4.58
C TYR A 278 13.53 15.94 4.81
N GLU A 279 13.06 15.96 6.04
CA GLU A 279 11.77 16.54 6.43
C GLU A 279 10.57 15.95 5.65
N ILE A 280 10.67 14.67 5.25
CA ILE A 280 9.58 13.94 4.63
C ILE A 280 8.89 13.04 5.66
N LYS A 281 7.60 12.79 5.47
CA LYS A 281 6.82 11.89 6.33
C LYS A 281 7.30 10.45 6.21
N VAL A 282 7.33 9.74 7.35
CA VAL A 282 7.60 8.32 7.41
C VAL A 282 6.58 7.59 8.27
N GLY A 283 5.92 6.60 7.68
CA GLY A 283 5.01 5.70 8.38
C GLY A 283 5.45 4.24 8.27
N LEU A 284 4.80 3.37 9.05
CA LEU A 284 4.95 1.93 8.95
C LEU A 284 3.59 1.28 8.74
N CYS A 285 3.50 0.35 7.82
CA CYS A 285 2.27 -0.37 7.48
C CYS A 285 2.42 -1.90 7.53
N GLY A 286 3.37 -2.40 8.31
CA GLY A 286 3.57 -3.83 8.54
C GLY A 286 2.69 -4.39 9.66
N GLN A 287 2.84 -5.69 9.92
CA GLN A 287 2.00 -6.41 10.89
C GLN A 287 2.46 -6.24 12.34
N ALA A 288 3.76 -6.09 12.57
CA ALA A 288 4.33 -6.12 13.92
C ALA A 288 3.70 -5.17 14.93
N PRO A 289 3.36 -3.90 14.62
CA PRO A 289 2.73 -3.01 15.59
C PRO A 289 1.34 -3.47 16.04
N SER A 290 0.65 -4.27 15.21
CA SER A 290 -0.66 -4.84 15.56
C SER A 290 -0.53 -5.99 16.55
N ASP A 291 0.57 -6.74 16.47
CA ASP A 291 0.76 -7.99 17.23
C ASP A 291 1.69 -7.81 18.43
N ILE A 292 2.64 -6.84 18.36
CA ILE A 292 3.74 -6.69 19.33
C ILE A 292 3.76 -5.26 19.89
N PRO A 293 3.27 -5.03 21.14
CA PRO A 293 3.23 -3.69 21.74
C PRO A 293 4.59 -3.01 21.87
N GLU A 294 5.65 -3.78 22.15
CA GLU A 294 7.02 -3.28 22.27
C GLU A 294 7.55 -2.71 20.96
N PHE A 295 7.04 -3.22 19.84
CA PHE A 295 7.42 -2.72 18.52
C PHE A 295 6.88 -1.31 18.27
N ALA A 296 5.65 -1.02 18.68
CA ALA A 296 5.11 0.34 18.66
C ALA A 296 5.95 1.29 19.52
N THR A 297 6.37 0.85 20.71
CA THR A 297 7.27 1.63 21.60
C THR A 297 8.61 1.92 20.92
N PHE A 298 9.20 0.97 20.21
CA PHE A 298 10.42 1.16 19.44
C PHE A 298 10.23 2.23 18.37
N LEU A 299 9.17 2.14 17.56
CA LEU A 299 8.89 3.08 16.47
C LEU A 299 8.70 4.53 16.98
N VAL A 300 7.91 4.70 18.04
CA VAL A 300 7.68 6.00 18.68
C VAL A 300 8.99 6.59 19.21
N LYS A 301 9.85 5.77 19.81
CA LYS A 301 11.17 6.21 20.31
C LYS A 301 12.09 6.68 19.19
N GLU A 302 12.06 6.04 18.03
CA GLU A 302 12.84 6.46 16.86
C GLU A 302 12.22 7.67 16.13
N GLY A 303 11.00 8.10 16.52
CA GLY A 303 10.36 9.32 16.03
C GLY A 303 9.56 9.15 14.74
N ILE A 304 8.97 7.98 14.54
CA ILE A 304 8.08 7.72 13.37
C ILE A 304 6.87 8.68 13.38
N ASP A 305 6.38 9.08 12.20
CA ASP A 305 5.24 9.99 12.09
C ASP A 305 3.89 9.26 12.20
N SER A 306 3.79 8.06 11.64
CA SER A 306 2.54 7.30 11.67
C SER A 306 2.76 5.80 11.80
N ILE A 307 1.81 5.12 12.42
CA ILE A 307 1.78 3.66 12.53
C ILE A 307 0.41 3.20 12.07
N SER A 308 0.38 2.31 11.07
CA SER A 308 -0.85 1.76 10.54
C SER A 308 -1.14 0.40 11.17
N PHE A 309 -2.38 0.23 11.63
CA PHE A 309 -2.87 -0.96 12.29
C PHE A 309 -3.96 -1.64 11.47
N ASN A 310 -4.07 -2.94 11.61
CA ASN A 310 -5.28 -3.63 11.22
C ASN A 310 -6.46 -3.11 12.06
N PRO A 311 -7.70 -3.12 11.53
CA PRO A 311 -8.84 -2.53 12.22
C PRO A 311 -9.09 -3.05 13.64
N ASP A 312 -8.91 -4.33 13.85
CA ASP A 312 -9.08 -5.03 15.14
C ASP A 312 -8.00 -4.67 16.17
N ALA A 313 -6.82 -4.24 15.71
CA ALA A 313 -5.71 -3.84 16.57
C ALA A 313 -5.62 -2.32 16.81
N LEU A 314 -6.43 -1.50 16.15
CA LEU A 314 -6.30 -0.04 16.16
C LEU A 314 -6.38 0.56 17.57
N ILE A 315 -7.39 0.19 18.34
CA ILE A 315 -7.61 0.76 19.69
C ILE A 315 -6.44 0.41 20.62
N LYS A 316 -6.06 -0.86 20.62
CA LYS A 316 -4.91 -1.31 21.41
C LYS A 316 -3.61 -0.66 20.93
N GLY A 317 -3.46 -0.45 19.63
CA GLY A 317 -2.34 0.29 19.04
C GLY A 317 -2.25 1.73 19.53
N ILE A 318 -3.37 2.43 19.60
CA ILE A 318 -3.44 3.81 20.15
C ILE A 318 -2.98 3.83 21.62
N GLU A 319 -3.47 2.91 22.45
CA GLU A 319 -3.05 2.76 23.84
C GLU A 319 -1.53 2.54 23.96
N ASN A 320 -0.99 1.64 23.15
CA ASN A 320 0.45 1.33 23.13
C ASN A 320 1.29 2.56 22.75
N ILE A 321 0.85 3.33 21.73
CA ILE A 321 1.52 4.58 21.34
C ILE A 321 1.50 5.58 22.49
N LEU A 322 0.36 5.80 23.14
CA LEU A 322 0.21 6.73 24.26
C LEU A 322 1.12 6.35 25.44
N GLU A 323 1.19 5.06 25.77
CA GLU A 323 2.12 4.57 26.80
C GLU A 323 3.57 4.83 26.44
N ALA A 324 3.95 4.59 25.17
CA ALA A 324 5.29 4.84 24.67
C ALA A 324 5.67 6.33 24.79
N GLU A 325 4.79 7.22 24.35
CA GLU A 325 5.00 8.68 24.42
C GLU A 325 5.12 9.16 25.88
N GLN A 326 4.35 8.62 26.81
CA GLN A 326 4.46 8.94 28.24
C GLN A 326 5.80 8.49 28.84
N LYS A 327 6.26 7.28 28.48
CA LYS A 327 7.57 6.76 28.94
C LYS A 327 8.72 7.63 28.44
N ILE A 328 8.68 8.07 27.19
CA ILE A 328 9.69 8.95 26.59
C ILE A 328 9.73 10.31 27.29
N LYS A 329 8.58 10.95 27.53
CA LYS A 329 8.49 12.23 28.27
C LYS A 329 9.09 12.13 29.66
N ARG A 330 8.85 11.04 30.40
CA ARG A 330 9.43 10.84 31.73
C ARG A 330 10.95 10.68 31.69
N THR A 331 11.50 10.10 30.64
CA THR A 331 12.95 9.91 30.47
C THR A 331 13.69 11.21 30.16
N ILE A 332 13.04 12.19 29.53
CA ILE A 332 13.63 13.50 29.18
C ILE A 332 13.64 14.45 30.40
N ILE A 333 12.82 14.20 31.41
CA ILE A 333 12.68 15.07 32.60
C ILE A 333 13.65 14.66 33.75
N ILE A 334 14.32 13.51 33.62
CA ILE A 334 15.33 13.00 34.54
C ILE A 334 16.74 13.31 34.03
#